data_581cfecd2bd2724622a1c2860fb13296
#
_entry.id   581cfecd2bd2724622a1c2860fb13296
#
_cell.length_a   1.000
_cell.length_b   1.000
_cell.length_c   1.000
_cell.angle_alpha   90.00
_cell.angle_beta   90.00
_cell.angle_gamma   90.00
#
_symmetry.space_group_name_H-M   'P 1'
#
loop_
_entity.id
_entity.type
_entity.pdbx_description
1 polymer ?
#
loop_
_entity_poly.entity_id
_entity_poly.type
_entity_poly.pdbx_seq_one_letter_code
_entity_poly.pdbx_strand_id
1 'polypeptide(L)'
;MKLSIRIVAFCTLISFAFTAPAYAQIFDKNRGKNVQKLIAKTTHVYTYGNTPYTDRLKASFTSYWKISPFEYHDISGGLPSLESESAVFMPAVVGLTIRDHETAMNHPFYVYGEAGKSGLVSGEAIIAAFPINGFHYEFDVVSATNMYNRCLLRLPYMVYSLNDMLTYIKTNGNDNGYFKGIEKKAERIASKTLIIPADLITEWDVNPNTTALMKANLDAGKKSMKSIMAAVLSESDISFTGKYKIMKTEDILKLEQSADADKYSLFLPAINNSKYIMVYDLKTKELLYFDKVTMGMRIKEKDFDRLNKAAGL
;
A
#
# COMPACT_ATOMS: atom_id res chain seq x y z
N MET A 1 23.22 -12.48 -0.77
CA MET A 1 22.56 -13.73 -0.32
C MET A 1 22.00 -13.66 1.11
N LYS A 2 22.68 -13.08 2.11
CA LYS A 2 22.16 -12.98 3.50
C LYS A 2 20.96 -12.02 3.67
N LEU A 3 20.80 -11.03 2.81
CA LEU A 3 19.69 -10.07 2.88
C LEU A 3 18.36 -10.69 2.41
N SER A 4 18.40 -11.50 1.34
CA SER A 4 17.23 -12.21 0.79
C SER A 4 16.61 -13.19 1.78
N ILE A 5 17.44 -13.89 2.57
CA ILE A 5 16.98 -14.85 3.59
C ILE A 5 16.28 -14.12 4.74
N ARG A 6 16.74 -12.91 5.11
CA ARG A 6 16.12 -12.12 6.18
C ARG A 6 14.78 -11.53 5.77
N ILE A 7 14.61 -11.15 4.51
CA ILE A 7 13.33 -10.66 3.97
C ILE A 7 12.30 -11.78 3.88
N VAL A 8 12.72 -12.99 3.45
CA VAL A 8 11.85 -14.18 3.42
C VAL A 8 11.48 -14.60 4.84
N ALA A 9 12.43 -14.57 5.80
CA ALA A 9 12.14 -14.84 7.20
C ALA A 9 11.19 -13.80 7.83
N PHE A 10 11.29 -12.54 7.44
CA PHE A 10 10.34 -11.49 7.84
C PHE A 10 8.92 -11.81 7.37
N CYS A 11 8.75 -12.25 6.13
CA CYS A 11 7.45 -12.65 5.60
C CYS A 11 6.92 -13.96 6.19
N THR A 12 7.78 -14.93 6.52
CA THR A 12 7.36 -16.23 7.07
C THR A 12 7.05 -16.21 8.56
N LEU A 13 7.70 -15.38 9.36
CA LEU A 13 7.40 -15.23 10.80
C LEU A 13 6.07 -14.52 11.08
N ILE A 14 5.55 -13.74 10.12
CA ILE A 14 4.26 -13.04 10.25
C ILE A 14 3.10 -13.90 9.70
N SER A 15 3.36 -15.13 9.26
CA SER A 15 2.34 -16.06 8.74
C SER A 15 1.44 -16.62 9.85
N PHE A 16 0.83 -15.75 10.66
CA PHE A 16 -0.35 -16.12 11.42
C PHE A 16 -1.57 -15.90 10.52
N ALA A 17 -2.12 -17.02 10.05
CA ALA A 17 -3.35 -17.04 9.26
C ALA A 17 -4.49 -16.42 10.06
N PHE A 18 -4.82 -15.18 9.77
CA PHE A 18 -6.09 -14.60 10.18
C PHE A 18 -7.13 -14.99 9.14
N THR A 19 -7.91 -16.03 9.41
CA THR A 19 -9.14 -16.34 8.69
C THR A 19 -10.24 -15.37 9.15
N ALA A 20 -10.12 -14.11 8.78
CA ALA A 20 -11.26 -13.22 8.82
C ALA A 20 -11.63 -12.90 7.36
N PRO A 21 -12.92 -12.76 7.00
CA PRO A 21 -13.31 -12.19 5.73
C PRO A 21 -12.91 -10.71 5.72
N ALA A 22 -11.62 -10.47 5.62
CA ALA A 22 -11.07 -9.14 5.50
C ALA A 22 -11.36 -8.71 4.06
N TYR A 23 -12.49 -8.03 3.87
CA TYR A 23 -12.60 -7.10 2.78
C TYR A 23 -11.45 -6.12 3.01
N ALA A 24 -10.32 -6.34 2.36
CA ALA A 24 -9.18 -5.46 2.45
C ALA A 24 -9.59 -4.12 1.84
N GLN A 25 -10.21 -3.32 2.64
CA GLN A 25 -10.54 -1.94 2.32
C GLN A 25 -9.40 -1.09 2.85
N ILE A 26 -8.88 -0.21 2.03
CA ILE A 26 -7.89 0.77 2.47
C ILE A 26 -8.44 1.55 3.66
N PHE A 27 -9.78 1.74 3.69
CA PHE A 27 -10.51 2.35 4.81
C PHE A 27 -11.87 1.67 4.98
N ASP A 28 -12.24 1.30 6.20
CA ASP A 28 -13.57 0.73 6.48
C ASP A 28 -14.54 1.83 6.93
N LYS A 29 -15.57 2.07 6.10
CA LYS A 29 -16.58 3.11 6.32
C LYS A 29 -17.41 2.96 7.61
N ASN A 30 -17.48 1.76 8.19
CA ASN A 30 -18.44 1.48 9.26
C ASN A 30 -17.84 1.60 10.68
N ARG A 31 -16.59 2.01 10.84
CA ARG A 31 -15.86 1.90 12.11
C ARG A 31 -15.55 3.23 12.83
N GLY A 32 -16.21 4.32 12.44
CA GLY A 32 -15.95 5.67 12.98
C GLY A 32 -15.97 5.78 14.51
N LYS A 33 -16.83 5.02 15.21
CA LYS A 33 -16.88 5.03 16.68
C LYS A 33 -15.63 4.45 17.34
N ASN A 34 -15.08 3.38 16.76
CA ASN A 34 -13.85 2.76 17.28
C ASN A 34 -12.62 3.63 16.99
N VAL A 35 -12.64 4.40 15.91
CA VAL A 35 -11.55 5.32 15.58
C VAL A 35 -11.33 6.34 16.67
N GLN A 36 -12.37 7.01 17.17
CA GLN A 36 -12.26 8.03 18.21
C GLN A 36 -11.59 7.48 19.48
N LYS A 37 -11.94 6.24 19.86
CA LYS A 37 -11.35 5.55 21.01
C LYS A 37 -9.85 5.26 20.80
N LEU A 38 -9.47 4.80 19.58
CA LEU A 38 -8.11 4.43 19.28
C LEU A 38 -7.16 5.63 19.15
N ILE A 39 -7.60 6.71 18.50
CA ILE A 39 -6.75 7.91 18.33
C ILE A 39 -6.49 8.67 19.63
N ALA A 40 -7.23 8.38 20.69
CA ALA A 40 -6.97 8.88 22.05
C ALA A 40 -5.84 8.12 22.76
N LYS A 41 -5.40 6.98 22.23
CA LYS A 41 -4.37 6.11 22.80
C LYS A 41 -3.02 6.30 22.14
N THR A 42 -1.95 5.85 22.81
CA THR A 42 -0.64 5.72 22.17
C THR A 42 -0.69 4.65 21.09
N THR A 43 -0.16 4.96 19.91
CA THR A 43 -0.03 4.00 18.81
C THR A 43 1.27 3.22 18.94
N HIS A 44 1.17 1.91 19.09
CA HIS A 44 2.30 0.99 19.10
C HIS A 44 2.70 0.65 17.67
N VAL A 45 3.88 1.06 17.25
CA VAL A 45 4.40 0.89 15.88
C VAL A 45 5.40 -0.25 15.87
N TYR A 46 5.07 -1.34 15.18
CA TYR A 46 5.94 -2.50 15.11
C TYR A 46 7.03 -2.32 14.06
N THR A 47 8.26 -2.52 14.49
CA THR A 47 9.49 -2.46 13.68
C THR A 47 10.17 -3.82 13.67
N TYR A 48 11.11 -4.04 12.78
CA TYR A 48 11.84 -5.30 12.67
C TYR A 48 13.34 -5.05 12.51
N GLY A 49 14.06 -5.14 13.62
CA GLY A 49 15.49 -4.94 13.67
C GLY A 49 15.96 -3.60 13.12
N ASN A 50 17.26 -3.47 12.94
CA ASN A 50 17.89 -2.30 12.33
C ASN A 50 17.97 -2.51 10.81
N THR A 51 16.97 -2.07 10.08
CA THR A 51 16.87 -2.20 8.63
C THR A 51 16.52 -0.85 8.01
N PRO A 52 16.91 -0.59 6.76
CA PRO A 52 16.48 0.63 6.04
C PRO A 52 14.96 0.79 6.01
N TYR A 53 14.21 -0.31 6.06
CA TYR A 53 12.77 -0.32 6.22
C TYR A 53 12.34 0.29 7.57
N THR A 54 12.91 -0.19 8.67
CA THR A 54 12.64 0.32 10.01
C THR A 54 13.00 1.80 10.13
N ASP A 55 14.13 2.22 9.56
CA ASP A 55 14.56 3.61 9.55
C ASP A 55 13.56 4.49 8.78
N ARG A 56 13.11 4.03 7.61
CA ARG A 56 12.13 4.77 6.82
C ARG A 56 10.76 4.82 7.49
N LEU A 57 10.33 3.75 8.15
CA LEU A 57 9.09 3.72 8.93
C LEU A 57 9.15 4.73 10.07
N LYS A 58 10.24 4.73 10.84
CA LYS A 58 10.47 5.69 11.92
C LYS A 58 10.48 7.12 11.41
N ALA A 59 11.19 7.40 10.32
CA ALA A 59 11.21 8.73 9.69
C ALA A 59 9.81 9.16 9.23
N SER A 60 9.01 8.25 8.67
CA SER A 60 7.65 8.52 8.23
C SER A 60 6.72 8.85 9.41
N PHE A 61 6.77 8.08 10.48
CA PHE A 61 5.98 8.35 11.69
C PHE A 61 6.38 9.69 12.33
N THR A 62 7.67 9.93 12.51
CA THR A 62 8.18 11.19 13.07
C THR A 62 7.73 12.41 12.25
N SER A 63 7.73 12.29 10.93
CA SER A 63 7.37 13.40 10.03
C SER A 63 5.88 13.61 9.92
N TYR A 64 5.09 12.54 9.82
CA TYR A 64 3.69 12.63 9.36
C TYR A 64 2.66 12.21 10.40
N TRP A 65 3.00 11.41 11.41
CA TRP A 65 2.05 10.99 12.43
C TRP A 65 1.88 12.05 13.51
N LYS A 66 0.70 12.67 13.59
CA LYS A 66 0.40 13.77 14.52
C LYS A 66 -0.90 13.55 15.31
N ILE A 67 -1.65 12.49 14.98
CA ILE A 67 -2.98 12.26 15.51
C ILE A 67 -2.99 11.73 16.96
N SER A 68 -1.95 10.99 17.34
CA SER A 68 -1.78 10.41 18.67
C SER A 68 -0.29 10.33 19.04
N PRO A 69 0.07 10.19 20.32
CA PRO A 69 1.39 9.72 20.72
C PRO A 69 1.70 8.37 20.06
N PHE A 70 2.96 8.05 19.86
CA PHE A 70 3.39 6.76 19.35
C PHE A 70 4.70 6.28 19.97
N GLU A 71 4.88 4.95 19.96
CA GLU A 71 6.11 4.31 20.43
C GLU A 71 6.46 3.13 19.53
N TYR A 72 7.75 2.80 19.45
CA TYR A 72 8.24 1.73 18.60
C TYR A 72 8.53 0.46 19.39
N HIS A 73 8.11 -0.69 18.83
CA HIS A 73 8.41 -2.02 19.36
C HIS A 73 9.14 -2.84 18.29
N ASP A 74 10.36 -3.27 18.61
CA ASP A 74 11.07 -4.22 17.76
C ASP A 74 10.53 -5.62 17.99
N ILE A 75 9.90 -6.19 16.95
CA ILE A 75 9.32 -7.53 17.00
C ILE A 75 10.24 -8.64 16.50
N SER A 76 11.53 -8.36 16.29
CA SER A 76 12.51 -9.36 15.87
C SER A 76 12.73 -10.48 16.91
N GLY A 77 12.48 -10.18 18.18
CA GLY A 77 12.52 -11.12 19.31
C GLY A 77 11.16 -11.68 19.73
N GLY A 78 10.08 -11.29 19.04
CA GLY A 78 8.72 -11.69 19.36
C GLY A 78 7.78 -10.49 19.54
N LEU A 79 6.49 -10.78 19.64
CA LEU A 79 5.47 -9.73 19.83
C LEU A 79 5.47 -9.22 21.26
N PRO A 80 5.31 -7.90 21.49
CA PRO A 80 5.15 -7.37 22.83
C PRO A 80 3.80 -7.78 23.40
N SER A 81 3.77 -8.00 24.73
CA SER A 81 2.52 -8.07 25.46
C SER A 81 1.98 -6.65 25.62
N LEU A 82 0.84 -6.37 25.04
CA LEU A 82 0.17 -5.08 25.15
C LEU A 82 -1.04 -5.16 26.09
N GLU A 83 -1.46 -4.00 26.56
CA GLU A 83 -2.78 -3.88 27.19
C GLU A 83 -3.88 -4.16 26.14
N SER A 84 -4.98 -4.74 26.59
CA SER A 84 -6.16 -4.94 25.74
C SER A 84 -6.63 -3.62 25.15
N GLU A 85 -7.05 -3.66 23.89
CA GLU A 85 -7.55 -2.47 23.16
C GLU A 85 -6.50 -1.40 22.83
N SER A 86 -5.22 -1.78 22.77
CA SER A 86 -4.15 -0.86 22.32
C SER A 86 -4.26 -0.53 20.83
N ALA A 87 -3.91 0.70 20.46
CA ALA A 87 -3.80 1.08 19.05
C ALA A 87 -2.48 0.56 18.47
N VAL A 88 -2.52 -0.19 17.38
CA VAL A 88 -1.34 -0.81 16.77
C VAL A 88 -1.26 -0.49 15.30
N PHE A 89 -0.06 -0.15 14.84
CA PHE A 89 0.33 -0.14 13.43
C PHE A 89 1.36 -1.23 13.19
N MET A 90 1.04 -2.21 12.36
CA MET A 90 1.88 -3.38 12.17
C MET A 90 1.81 -3.93 10.74
N PRO A 91 2.88 -4.57 10.24
CA PRO A 91 2.77 -5.43 9.07
C PRO A 91 1.97 -6.68 9.43
N ALA A 92 1.08 -7.09 8.56
CA ALA A 92 0.27 -8.31 8.73
C ALA A 92 0.10 -9.01 7.39
N VAL A 93 -0.10 -10.32 7.44
CA VAL A 93 -0.52 -11.11 6.28
C VAL A 93 -2.01 -11.30 6.38
N VAL A 94 -2.74 -10.88 5.38
CA VAL A 94 -4.19 -10.97 5.33
C VAL A 94 -4.58 -11.98 4.27
N GLY A 95 -5.26 -13.06 4.68
CA GLY A 95 -5.92 -14.00 3.76
C GLY A 95 -7.10 -13.30 3.08
N LEU A 96 -7.23 -13.46 1.78
CA LEU A 96 -8.37 -12.93 1.04
C LEU A 96 -9.35 -14.05 0.71
N THR A 97 -10.62 -13.82 1.01
CA THR A 97 -11.72 -14.67 0.56
C THR A 97 -12.35 -14.07 -0.68
N ILE A 98 -12.33 -14.79 -1.79
CA ILE A 98 -13.00 -14.39 -3.04
C ILE A 98 -14.21 -15.28 -3.24
N ARG A 99 -15.42 -14.70 -3.22
CA ARG A 99 -16.69 -15.42 -3.46
C ARG A 99 -16.84 -16.68 -2.62
N ASP A 100 -16.68 -16.55 -1.32
CA ASP A 100 -16.80 -17.64 -0.33
C ASP A 100 -15.75 -18.76 -0.44
N HIS A 101 -14.74 -18.57 -1.27
CA HIS A 101 -13.59 -19.44 -1.35
C HIS A 101 -12.38 -18.75 -0.70
N GLU A 102 -11.77 -19.41 0.29
CA GLU A 102 -10.46 -19.00 0.78
C GLU A 102 -9.47 -19.11 -0.38
N THR A 103 -8.89 -17.99 -0.77
CA THR A 103 -7.76 -18.04 -1.68
C THR A 103 -6.54 -18.40 -0.84
N ALA A 104 -5.75 -19.37 -1.31
CA ALA A 104 -4.47 -19.71 -0.70
C ALA A 104 -3.43 -18.57 -0.79
N MET A 105 -3.88 -17.36 -1.11
CA MET A 105 -3.04 -16.20 -1.36
C MET A 105 -3.03 -15.30 -0.14
N ASN A 106 -1.90 -15.28 0.53
CA ASN A 106 -1.63 -14.39 1.64
C ASN A 106 -1.04 -13.08 1.11
N HIS A 107 -1.64 -11.96 1.46
CA HIS A 107 -1.20 -10.64 1.04
C HIS A 107 -0.60 -9.88 2.20
N PRO A 108 0.59 -9.28 2.03
CA PRO A 108 1.17 -8.43 3.05
C PRO A 108 0.51 -7.05 3.02
N PHE A 109 0.06 -6.64 4.19
CA PHE A 109 -0.52 -5.33 4.46
C PHE A 109 0.16 -4.67 5.64
N TYR A 110 0.10 -3.34 5.66
CA TYR A 110 0.13 -2.62 6.92
C TYR A 110 -1.28 -2.47 7.43
N VAL A 111 -1.49 -2.84 8.69
CA VAL A 111 -2.77 -2.67 9.36
C VAL A 111 -2.65 -1.68 10.50
N TYR A 112 -3.66 -0.85 10.64
CA TYR A 112 -3.90 -0.03 11.82
C TYR A 112 -5.21 -0.47 12.44
N GLY A 113 -5.19 -0.75 13.74
CA GLY A 113 -6.38 -1.25 14.41
C GLY A 113 -6.19 -1.45 15.90
N GLU A 114 -7.19 -2.06 16.53
CA GLU A 114 -7.18 -2.39 17.95
C GLU A 114 -6.57 -3.77 18.17
N ALA A 115 -5.52 -3.83 18.99
CA ALA A 115 -4.88 -5.08 19.37
C ALA A 115 -5.52 -5.69 20.61
N GLY A 116 -5.63 -7.02 20.60
CA GLY A 116 -5.90 -7.80 21.81
C GLY A 116 -4.66 -7.92 22.71
N LYS A 117 -4.78 -8.64 23.82
CA LYS A 117 -3.69 -8.89 24.78
C LYS A 117 -2.46 -9.57 24.17
N SER A 118 -2.63 -10.30 23.08
CA SER A 118 -1.52 -10.94 22.34
C SER A 118 -0.66 -9.96 21.53
N GLY A 119 -1.01 -8.67 21.51
CA GLY A 119 -0.36 -7.68 20.64
C GLY A 119 -0.78 -7.76 19.17
N LEU A 120 -1.71 -8.66 18.81
CA LEU A 120 -2.20 -8.85 17.45
C LEU A 120 -3.54 -8.14 17.23
N VAL A 121 -3.69 -7.55 16.05
CA VAL A 121 -4.95 -6.95 15.60
C VAL A 121 -5.81 -8.03 14.96
N SER A 122 -7.02 -8.27 15.49
CA SER A 122 -7.97 -9.17 14.84
C SER A 122 -8.55 -8.55 13.56
N GLY A 123 -9.02 -9.39 12.62
CA GLY A 123 -9.58 -8.89 11.35
C GLY A 123 -10.75 -7.94 11.53
N GLU A 124 -11.58 -8.13 12.57
CA GLU A 124 -12.71 -7.26 12.88
C GLU A 124 -12.30 -5.93 13.53
N ALA A 125 -11.10 -5.89 14.10
CA ALA A 125 -10.56 -4.70 14.76
C ALA A 125 -9.67 -3.85 13.84
N ILE A 126 -9.49 -4.23 12.57
CA ILE A 126 -8.75 -3.45 11.58
C ILE A 126 -9.55 -2.20 11.21
N ILE A 127 -8.96 -1.05 11.38
CA ILE A 127 -9.50 0.25 10.97
C ILE A 127 -9.08 0.58 9.54
N ALA A 128 -7.81 0.35 9.23
CA ALA A 128 -7.25 0.58 7.90
C ALA A 128 -6.23 -0.50 7.57
N ALA A 129 -6.20 -0.90 6.30
CA ALA A 129 -5.23 -1.84 5.76
C ALA A 129 -4.68 -1.31 4.44
N PHE A 130 -3.36 -1.20 4.35
CA PHE A 130 -2.65 -0.75 3.16
C PHE A 130 -1.82 -1.87 2.58
N PRO A 131 -1.97 -2.23 1.30
CA PRO A 131 -1.12 -3.23 0.70
C PRO A 131 0.34 -2.76 0.69
N ILE A 132 1.23 -3.62 1.15
CA ILE A 132 2.68 -3.34 1.20
C ILE A 132 3.23 -3.28 -0.23
N ASN A 133 2.88 -4.27 -1.05
CA ASN A 133 3.12 -4.27 -2.50
C ASN A 133 1.80 -3.92 -3.21
N GLY A 134 1.88 -3.22 -4.27
CA GLY A 134 0.69 -2.74 -4.99
C GLY A 134 -0.21 -3.83 -5.54
N PHE A 135 0.20 -5.11 -5.53
CA PHE A 135 -0.44 -6.16 -6.32
C PHE A 135 -0.50 -7.51 -5.67
N HIS A 136 -1.56 -8.19 -6.01
CA HIS A 136 -2.07 -9.44 -5.52
C HIS A 136 -1.16 -10.66 -5.76
N TYR A 137 -0.37 -10.66 -6.83
CA TYR A 137 0.33 -11.86 -7.32
C TYR A 137 1.86 -11.76 -7.25
N GLU A 138 2.38 -10.74 -6.60
CA GLU A 138 3.80 -10.42 -6.66
C GLU A 138 4.69 -11.27 -5.76
N PHE A 139 4.10 -12.02 -4.83
CA PHE A 139 4.89 -12.79 -3.86
C PHE A 139 5.76 -13.86 -4.51
N ASP A 140 5.27 -14.48 -5.57
CA ASP A 140 5.96 -15.61 -6.21
C ASP A 140 6.86 -15.17 -7.37
N VAL A 141 6.77 -13.93 -7.83
CA VAL A 141 7.27 -13.54 -9.13
C VAL A 141 8.21 -12.34 -9.11
N VAL A 142 8.05 -11.43 -8.16
CA VAL A 142 8.91 -10.23 -8.06
C VAL A 142 10.15 -10.54 -7.23
N SER A 143 11.32 -10.05 -7.67
CA SER A 143 12.52 -10.18 -6.87
C SER A 143 12.32 -9.57 -5.49
N ALA A 144 12.86 -10.19 -4.45
CA ALA A 144 12.79 -9.69 -3.08
C ALA A 144 13.27 -8.22 -2.96
N THR A 145 14.18 -7.81 -3.84
CA THR A 145 14.68 -6.43 -3.92
C THR A 145 13.62 -5.47 -4.41
N ASN A 146 12.89 -5.80 -5.48
CA ASN A 146 11.83 -4.93 -6.00
C ASN A 146 10.70 -4.79 -4.99
N MET A 147 10.28 -5.88 -4.36
CA MET A 147 9.27 -5.84 -3.30
C MET A 147 9.71 -4.94 -2.14
N TYR A 148 10.97 -5.05 -1.73
CA TYR A 148 11.52 -4.23 -0.66
C TYR A 148 11.53 -2.73 -1.03
N ASN A 149 11.98 -2.38 -2.22
CA ASN A 149 11.98 -1.01 -2.70
C ASN A 149 10.56 -0.42 -2.80
N ARG A 150 9.59 -1.22 -3.23
CA ARG A 150 8.16 -0.83 -3.24
C ARG A 150 7.64 -0.54 -1.83
N CYS A 151 7.99 -1.39 -0.86
CA CYS A 151 7.64 -1.14 0.55
C CYS A 151 8.22 0.19 1.02
N LEU A 152 9.49 0.44 0.76
CA LEU A 152 10.15 1.68 1.13
C LEU A 152 9.48 2.90 0.50
N LEU A 153 9.13 2.82 -0.80
CA LEU A 153 8.47 3.91 -1.49
C LEU A 153 7.10 4.24 -0.88
N ARG A 154 6.30 3.24 -0.53
CA ARG A 154 4.92 3.42 -0.06
C ARG A 154 4.79 3.94 1.36
N LEU A 155 5.73 3.64 2.23
CA LEU A 155 5.65 3.94 3.67
C LEU A 155 5.24 5.37 4.01
N PRO A 156 5.91 6.44 3.53
CA PRO A 156 5.56 7.80 3.92
C PRO A 156 4.15 8.21 3.45
N TYR A 157 3.74 7.74 2.28
CA TYR A 157 2.41 8.04 1.73
C TYR A 157 1.29 7.37 2.52
N MET A 158 1.52 6.12 2.98
CA MET A 158 0.56 5.40 3.81
C MET A 158 0.42 6.03 5.19
N VAL A 159 1.54 6.36 5.84
CA VAL A 159 1.52 7.00 7.16
C VAL A 159 0.86 8.37 7.08
N TYR A 160 1.18 9.16 6.05
CA TYR A 160 0.55 10.45 5.80
C TYR A 160 -0.97 10.30 5.61
N SER A 161 -1.40 9.44 4.66
CA SER A 161 -2.82 9.24 4.34
C SER A 161 -3.62 8.75 5.52
N LEU A 162 -3.05 7.82 6.31
CA LEU A 162 -3.71 7.33 7.51
C LEU A 162 -3.88 8.46 8.54
N ASN A 163 -2.82 9.23 8.81
CA ASN A 163 -2.89 10.35 9.73
C ASN A 163 -3.89 11.42 9.27
N ASP A 164 -3.90 11.76 7.99
CA ASP A 164 -4.81 12.76 7.40
C ASP A 164 -6.28 12.32 7.53
N MET A 165 -6.58 11.07 7.18
CA MET A 165 -7.92 10.50 7.32
C MET A 165 -8.37 10.43 8.77
N LEU A 166 -7.52 9.95 9.68
CA LEU A 166 -7.86 9.86 11.10
C LEU A 166 -8.08 11.25 11.69
N THR A 167 -7.32 12.26 11.26
CA THR A 167 -7.51 13.67 11.64
C THR A 167 -8.86 14.18 11.16
N TYR A 168 -9.25 13.86 9.92
CA TYR A 168 -10.56 14.20 9.41
C TYR A 168 -11.69 13.55 10.24
N ILE A 169 -11.57 12.26 10.55
CA ILE A 169 -12.55 11.53 11.38
C ILE A 169 -12.62 12.10 12.79
N LYS A 170 -11.48 12.47 13.38
CA LYS A 170 -11.42 13.12 14.69
C LYS A 170 -12.24 14.41 14.72
N THR A 171 -12.12 15.20 13.66
CA THR A 171 -12.80 16.50 13.55
C THR A 171 -14.28 16.38 13.19
N ASN A 172 -14.63 15.43 12.31
CA ASN A 172 -15.99 15.32 11.73
C ASN A 172 -16.82 14.16 12.31
N GLY A 173 -16.25 13.33 13.16
CA GLY A 173 -16.91 12.18 13.80
C GLY A 173 -17.08 10.96 12.87
N ASN A 174 -16.83 11.10 11.57
CA ASN A 174 -16.92 10.03 10.54
C ASN A 174 -16.05 10.37 9.32
N ASP A 175 -15.97 9.44 8.38
CA ASP A 175 -15.22 9.61 7.13
C ASP A 175 -16.03 10.19 5.96
N ASN A 176 -17.30 10.53 6.19
CA ASN A 176 -18.17 11.07 5.16
C ASN A 176 -17.63 12.39 4.60
N GLY A 177 -17.39 12.42 3.31
CA GLY A 177 -16.86 13.61 2.64
C GLY A 177 -15.34 13.67 2.53
N TYR A 178 -14.57 12.83 3.25
CA TYR A 178 -13.11 12.81 3.15
C TYR A 178 -12.64 12.66 1.70
N PHE A 179 -13.14 11.64 0.99
CA PHE A 179 -12.76 11.39 -0.40
C PHE A 179 -13.26 12.48 -1.37
N LYS A 180 -14.41 13.09 -1.10
CA LYS A 180 -14.89 14.26 -1.88
C LYS A 180 -13.95 15.47 -1.74
N GLY A 181 -13.32 15.62 -0.58
CA GLY A 181 -12.29 16.63 -0.36
C GLY A 181 -11.03 16.37 -1.20
N ILE A 182 -10.68 15.10 -1.42
CA ILE A 182 -9.55 14.69 -2.26
C ILE A 182 -9.84 14.99 -3.73
N GLU A 183 -11.05 14.74 -4.23
CA GLU A 183 -11.42 15.02 -5.62
C GLU A 183 -11.10 16.47 -6.05
N LYS A 184 -11.29 17.42 -5.14
CA LYS A 184 -10.97 18.84 -5.39
C LYS A 184 -9.46 19.13 -5.52
N LYS A 185 -8.60 18.21 -5.06
CA LYS A 185 -7.15 18.35 -5.14
C LYS A 185 -6.58 17.83 -6.46
N ALA A 186 -7.36 17.05 -7.20
CA ALA A 186 -6.90 16.36 -8.42
C ALA A 186 -6.43 17.34 -9.50
N GLU A 187 -7.01 18.54 -9.60
CA GLU A 187 -6.59 19.59 -10.54
C GLU A 187 -5.10 19.97 -10.40
N ARG A 188 -4.53 19.80 -9.20
CA ARG A 188 -3.09 20.03 -8.96
C ARG A 188 -2.17 19.09 -9.72
N ILE A 189 -2.69 17.95 -10.18
CA ILE A 189 -1.93 16.96 -10.97
C ILE A 189 -1.58 17.53 -12.34
N ALA A 190 -2.46 18.32 -12.95
CA ALA A 190 -2.26 18.90 -14.28
C ALA A 190 -0.99 19.77 -14.38
N SER A 191 -0.63 20.45 -13.28
CA SER A 191 0.57 21.31 -13.22
C SER A 191 1.87 20.54 -12.95
N LYS A 192 1.80 19.22 -12.69
CA LYS A 192 2.93 18.37 -12.29
C LYS A 192 3.26 17.32 -13.35
N THR A 193 4.46 16.78 -13.29
CA THR A 193 4.80 15.56 -14.05
C THR A 193 4.41 14.33 -13.22
N LEU A 194 3.54 13.48 -13.75
CA LEU A 194 3.13 12.23 -13.12
C LEU A 194 4.25 11.19 -13.23
N ILE A 195 4.77 10.74 -12.11
CA ILE A 195 5.72 9.62 -12.06
C ILE A 195 4.93 8.32 -11.98
N ILE A 196 5.23 7.40 -12.88
CA ILE A 196 4.72 6.04 -12.89
C ILE A 196 5.89 5.11 -12.57
N PRO A 197 5.85 4.36 -11.45
CA PRO A 197 6.91 3.41 -11.12
C PRO A 197 7.07 2.35 -12.21
N ALA A 198 8.30 2.15 -12.68
CA ALA A 198 8.61 1.22 -13.79
C ALA A 198 8.23 -0.23 -13.47
N ASP A 199 8.29 -0.59 -12.21
CA ASP A 199 7.90 -1.91 -11.70
C ASP A 199 6.39 -2.19 -11.75
N LEU A 200 5.57 -1.20 -12.10
CA LEU A 200 4.15 -1.38 -12.43
C LEU A 200 3.92 -1.77 -13.89
N ILE A 201 4.92 -1.56 -14.75
CA ILE A 201 4.83 -1.69 -16.20
C ILE A 201 5.42 -3.03 -16.64
N THR A 202 4.65 -3.82 -17.36
CA THR A 202 5.06 -5.18 -17.80
C THR A 202 6.35 -5.16 -18.61
N GLU A 203 6.42 -4.24 -19.54
CA GLU A 203 7.50 -4.14 -20.50
C GLU A 203 8.81 -3.70 -19.85
N TRP A 204 8.73 -3.14 -18.62
CA TRP A 204 9.85 -2.63 -17.84
C TRP A 204 10.27 -3.55 -16.70
N ASP A 205 9.43 -4.52 -16.34
CA ASP A 205 9.76 -5.52 -15.32
C ASP A 205 10.65 -6.61 -15.94
N VAL A 206 11.91 -6.29 -16.13
CA VAL A 206 12.91 -7.16 -16.72
C VAL A 206 13.54 -8.05 -15.64
N ASN A 207 12.72 -8.80 -14.90
CA ASN A 207 13.26 -9.84 -14.05
C ASN A 207 13.37 -11.14 -14.87
N PRO A 208 14.59 -11.60 -15.26
CA PRO A 208 14.76 -12.81 -16.05
C PRO A 208 14.18 -14.06 -15.37
N ASN A 209 14.10 -14.08 -14.04
CA ASN A 209 13.49 -15.18 -13.30
C ASN A 209 11.97 -15.18 -13.44
N THR A 210 11.33 -14.00 -13.48
CA THR A 210 9.90 -13.85 -13.77
C THR A 210 9.56 -14.41 -15.15
N THR A 211 10.32 -14.02 -16.15
CA THR A 211 10.12 -14.46 -17.54
C THR A 211 10.32 -15.99 -17.67
N ALA A 212 11.33 -16.56 -17.01
CA ALA A 212 11.60 -17.99 -17.00
C ALA A 212 10.47 -18.77 -16.29
N LEU A 213 10.00 -18.29 -15.14
CA LEU A 213 8.91 -18.92 -14.39
C LEU A 213 7.58 -18.82 -15.14
N MET A 214 7.31 -17.67 -15.78
CA MET A 214 6.15 -17.48 -16.66
C MET A 214 6.16 -18.47 -17.81
N LYS A 215 7.31 -18.63 -18.49
CA LYS A 215 7.47 -19.56 -19.58
C LYS A 215 7.26 -21.00 -19.13
N ALA A 216 7.90 -21.43 -18.02
CA ALA A 216 7.74 -22.77 -17.47
C ALA A 216 6.27 -23.08 -17.08
N ASN A 217 5.53 -22.13 -16.53
CA ASN A 217 4.13 -22.30 -16.18
C ASN A 217 3.20 -22.31 -17.41
N LEU A 218 3.54 -21.56 -18.46
CA LEU A 218 2.83 -21.61 -19.75
C LEU A 218 3.04 -22.96 -20.44
N ASP A 219 4.28 -23.45 -20.45
CA ASP A 219 4.66 -24.74 -21.04
C ASP A 219 3.97 -25.90 -20.29
N ALA A 220 3.76 -25.77 -18.98
CA ALA A 220 3.03 -26.72 -18.15
C ALA A 220 1.49 -26.69 -18.34
N GLY A 221 0.96 -25.92 -19.30
CA GLY A 221 -0.47 -25.87 -19.65
C GLY A 221 -1.36 -25.15 -18.62
N LYS A 222 -0.80 -24.45 -17.65
CA LYS A 222 -1.54 -23.67 -16.62
C LYS A 222 -2.09 -22.38 -17.19
N LYS A 223 -3.09 -22.47 -18.09
CA LYS A 223 -3.73 -21.30 -18.72
C LYS A 223 -4.28 -20.27 -17.72
N SER A 224 -4.68 -20.70 -16.51
CA SER A 224 -5.17 -19.80 -15.47
C SER A 224 -4.11 -18.82 -14.95
N MET A 225 -2.82 -19.22 -14.94
CA MET A 225 -1.75 -18.31 -14.51
C MET A 225 -1.45 -17.21 -15.54
N LYS A 226 -1.73 -17.41 -16.81
CA LYS A 226 -1.53 -16.37 -17.84
C LYS A 226 -2.37 -15.13 -17.61
N SER A 227 -3.59 -15.28 -17.08
CA SER A 227 -4.46 -14.16 -16.71
C SER A 227 -4.07 -13.51 -15.38
N ILE A 228 -3.40 -14.27 -14.52
CA ILE A 228 -2.98 -13.86 -13.18
C ILE A 228 -1.69 -13.07 -13.23
N MET A 229 -0.75 -13.49 -14.06
CA MET A 229 0.59 -12.90 -14.19
C MET A 229 0.69 -11.81 -15.27
N ALA A 230 -0.40 -11.54 -15.99
CA ALA A 230 -0.43 -10.40 -16.87
C ALA A 230 -0.29 -9.13 -16.01
N ALA A 231 0.79 -8.42 -16.23
CA ALA A 231 1.13 -7.25 -15.44
C ALA A 231 -0.04 -6.31 -15.26
N VAL A 232 0.13 -5.54 -14.28
CA VAL A 232 -0.82 -4.62 -13.75
C VAL A 232 -1.16 -3.52 -14.72
N LEU A 233 -0.18 -3.11 -15.51
CA LEU A 233 -0.27 -2.01 -16.45
C LEU A 233 0.65 -2.31 -17.63
N SER A 234 0.15 -2.21 -18.86
CA SER A 234 0.96 -2.11 -20.06
C SER A 234 1.28 -0.64 -20.32
N GLU A 235 2.45 -0.35 -20.89
CA GLU A 235 2.79 1.02 -21.30
C GLU A 235 1.76 1.55 -22.31
N SER A 236 1.21 0.68 -23.17
CA SER A 236 0.14 1.03 -24.10
C SER A 236 -1.20 1.39 -23.46
N ASP A 237 -1.42 1.01 -22.19
CA ASP A 237 -2.63 1.38 -21.44
C ASP A 237 -2.54 2.78 -20.79
N ILE A 238 -1.37 3.45 -20.88
CA ILE A 238 -1.16 4.78 -20.29
C ILE A 238 -1.76 5.84 -21.21
N SER A 239 -3.00 6.22 -20.96
CA SER A 239 -3.69 7.31 -21.68
C SER A 239 -3.68 8.65 -20.93
N PHE A 240 -2.73 8.84 -20.01
CA PHE A 240 -2.60 10.12 -19.31
C PHE A 240 -2.15 11.22 -20.27
N THR A 241 -2.97 12.28 -20.41
CA THR A 241 -2.76 13.35 -21.38
C THR A 241 -1.83 14.46 -20.89
N GLY A 242 -1.56 14.50 -19.59
CA GLY A 242 -0.57 15.41 -19.02
C GLY A 242 0.87 14.90 -19.20
N LYS A 243 1.82 15.61 -18.60
CA LYS A 243 3.23 15.17 -18.61
C LYS A 243 3.39 13.96 -17.67
N TYR A 244 4.02 12.89 -18.14
CA TYR A 244 4.40 11.77 -17.31
C TYR A 244 5.80 11.25 -17.60
N LYS A 245 6.35 10.48 -16.63
CA LYS A 245 7.61 9.76 -16.76
C LYS A 245 7.48 8.40 -16.08
N ILE A 246 8.01 7.37 -16.73
CA ILE A 246 8.23 6.06 -16.11
C ILE A 246 9.60 6.09 -15.45
N MET A 247 9.69 5.76 -14.18
CA MET A 247 10.93 5.82 -13.41
C MET A 247 11.10 4.58 -12.52
N LYS A 248 12.34 4.13 -12.37
CA LYS A 248 12.69 3.07 -11.40
C LYS A 248 12.46 3.54 -9.97
N THR A 249 12.07 2.64 -9.09
CA THR A 249 11.76 2.98 -7.69
C THR A 249 12.95 3.61 -6.98
N GLU A 250 14.19 3.17 -7.23
CA GLU A 250 15.40 3.75 -6.65
C GLU A 250 15.60 5.22 -7.03
N ASP A 251 15.25 5.59 -8.27
CA ASP A 251 15.36 6.96 -8.74
C ASP A 251 14.22 7.84 -8.20
N ILE A 252 13.04 7.28 -8.02
CA ILE A 252 11.93 7.95 -7.34
C ILE A 252 12.31 8.28 -5.88
N LEU A 253 12.92 7.33 -5.17
CA LEU A 253 13.37 7.54 -3.79
C LEU A 253 14.43 8.66 -3.68
N LYS A 254 15.32 8.80 -4.67
CA LYS A 254 16.28 9.92 -4.75
C LYS A 254 15.57 11.24 -5.07
N LEU A 255 14.67 11.23 -6.05
CA LEU A 255 13.91 12.40 -6.47
C LEU A 255 13.04 12.96 -5.32
N GLU A 256 12.46 12.08 -4.51
CA GLU A 256 11.66 12.43 -3.35
C GLU A 256 12.41 13.32 -2.33
N GLN A 257 13.73 13.17 -2.25
CA GLN A 257 14.62 13.94 -1.37
C GLN A 257 15.16 15.21 -2.02
N SER A 258 14.92 15.40 -3.32
CA SER A 258 15.46 16.54 -4.06
C SER A 258 14.62 17.81 -3.88
N ALA A 259 15.21 18.95 -4.20
CA ALA A 259 14.51 20.24 -4.25
C ALA A 259 13.38 20.26 -5.29
N ASP A 260 13.50 19.45 -6.32
CA ASP A 260 12.54 19.39 -7.45
C ASP A 260 11.31 18.52 -7.17
N ALA A 261 11.23 17.86 -6.01
CA ALA A 261 10.13 16.94 -5.68
C ALA A 261 8.73 17.57 -5.78
N ASP A 262 8.62 18.89 -5.60
CA ASP A 262 7.37 19.65 -5.71
C ASP A 262 6.81 19.72 -7.15
N LYS A 263 7.64 19.47 -8.16
CA LYS A 263 7.25 19.45 -9.58
C LYS A 263 6.58 18.14 -10.01
N TYR A 264 6.49 17.16 -9.11
CA TYR A 264 6.06 15.81 -9.43
C TYR A 264 4.90 15.32 -8.58
N SER A 265 4.08 14.49 -9.19
CA SER A 265 3.11 13.63 -8.51
C SER A 265 3.45 12.17 -8.74
N LEU A 266 3.02 11.29 -7.86
CA LEU A 266 3.39 9.88 -7.87
C LEU A 266 2.15 8.99 -7.97
N PHE A 267 2.12 8.12 -8.96
CA PHE A 267 1.08 7.12 -9.18
C PHE A 267 1.37 5.86 -8.36
N LEU A 268 0.57 5.58 -7.33
CA LEU A 268 0.71 4.42 -6.45
C LEU A 268 -0.60 3.63 -6.36
N PRO A 269 -0.99 2.92 -7.40
CA PRO A 269 -2.20 2.11 -7.35
C PRO A 269 -2.05 0.93 -6.39
N ALA A 270 -3.19 0.39 -5.96
CA ALA A 270 -3.25 -0.85 -5.21
C ALA A 270 -4.39 -1.72 -5.75
N ILE A 271 -4.16 -3.03 -5.82
CA ILE A 271 -5.17 -3.98 -6.29
C ILE A 271 -5.34 -5.08 -5.25
N ASN A 272 -6.58 -5.21 -4.80
CA ASN A 272 -6.97 -6.25 -3.89
C ASN A 272 -8.49 -6.39 -4.03
N ASN A 273 -9.03 -7.42 -4.62
CA ASN A 273 -10.47 -7.55 -4.92
C ASN A 273 -11.17 -6.26 -5.45
N SER A 274 -10.58 -5.13 -5.19
CA SER A 274 -10.89 -3.81 -5.71
C SER A 274 -9.61 -3.18 -6.21
N LYS A 275 -9.73 -2.32 -7.20
CA LYS A 275 -8.65 -1.52 -7.71
C LYS A 275 -8.76 -0.12 -7.11
N TYR A 276 -7.68 0.35 -6.53
CA TYR A 276 -7.54 1.70 -6.00
C TYR A 276 -6.53 2.45 -6.84
N ILE A 277 -6.97 3.52 -7.46
CA ILE A 277 -6.09 4.43 -8.19
C ILE A 277 -5.77 5.59 -7.26
N MET A 278 -4.51 5.75 -6.93
CA MET A 278 -4.04 6.77 -6.00
C MET A 278 -2.93 7.58 -6.66
N VAL A 279 -3.02 8.90 -6.55
CA VAL A 279 -1.96 9.82 -6.96
C VAL A 279 -1.62 10.71 -5.78
N TYR A 280 -0.35 10.81 -5.49
CA TYR A 280 0.19 11.58 -4.37
C TYR A 280 1.06 12.73 -4.87
N ASP A 281 1.12 13.79 -4.10
CA ASP A 281 2.16 14.81 -4.24
C ASP A 281 3.49 14.22 -3.78
N LEU A 282 4.53 14.27 -4.62
CA LEU A 282 5.81 13.66 -4.30
C LEU A 282 6.51 14.35 -3.12
N LYS A 283 6.35 15.67 -2.96
CA LYS A 283 6.98 16.45 -1.89
C LYS A 283 6.24 16.34 -0.57
N THR A 284 4.94 16.61 -0.57
CA THR A 284 4.14 16.72 0.65
C THR A 284 3.56 15.40 1.13
N LYS A 285 3.56 14.35 0.30
CA LYS A 285 2.92 13.04 0.51
C LYS A 285 1.40 13.09 0.51
N GLU A 286 0.82 14.23 0.23
CA GLU A 286 -0.62 14.45 0.20
C GLU A 286 -1.27 13.63 -0.89
N LEU A 287 -2.39 12.98 -0.58
CA LEU A 287 -3.22 12.26 -1.55
C LEU A 287 -3.99 13.29 -2.39
N LEU A 288 -3.68 13.34 -3.69
CA LEU A 288 -4.28 14.28 -4.65
C LEU A 288 -5.47 13.68 -5.39
N TYR A 289 -5.46 12.36 -5.59
CA TYR A 289 -6.53 11.65 -6.30
C TYR A 289 -6.74 10.26 -5.70
N PHE A 290 -7.99 9.87 -5.59
CA PHE A 290 -8.40 8.56 -5.14
C PHE A 290 -9.63 8.10 -5.92
N ASP A 291 -9.53 6.94 -6.54
CA ASP A 291 -10.66 6.27 -7.19
C ASP A 291 -10.68 4.79 -6.81
N LYS A 292 -11.85 4.27 -6.47
CA LYS A 292 -12.08 2.87 -6.14
C LYS A 292 -12.95 2.20 -7.19
N VAL A 293 -12.38 1.21 -7.87
CA VAL A 293 -13.11 0.40 -8.85
C VAL A 293 -13.31 -1.01 -8.32
N THR A 294 -14.55 -1.38 -8.09
CA THR A 294 -14.89 -2.73 -7.63
C THR A 294 -14.65 -3.75 -8.75
N MET A 295 -14.10 -4.91 -8.40
CA MET A 295 -13.81 -6.02 -9.32
C MET A 295 -12.85 -5.69 -10.48
N GLY A 296 -11.90 -4.80 -10.27
CA GLY A 296 -10.84 -4.49 -11.24
C GLY A 296 -9.51 -5.14 -10.86
N MET A 297 -8.99 -6.05 -11.68
CA MET A 297 -7.69 -6.71 -11.42
C MET A 297 -6.52 -6.13 -12.24
N ARG A 298 -6.79 -5.15 -13.10
CA ARG A 298 -5.78 -4.50 -13.95
C ARG A 298 -6.09 -3.01 -14.07
N ILE A 299 -5.03 -2.22 -14.20
CA ILE A 299 -5.14 -0.83 -14.59
C ILE A 299 -5.34 -0.80 -16.11
N LYS A 300 -6.21 0.06 -16.57
CA LYS A 300 -6.59 0.18 -17.98
C LYS A 300 -6.64 1.65 -18.38
N GLU A 301 -6.67 1.89 -19.66
CA GLU A 301 -6.86 3.21 -20.27
C GLU A 301 -7.95 4.04 -19.56
N LYS A 302 -9.15 3.49 -19.36
CA LYS A 302 -10.25 4.18 -18.65
C LYS A 302 -9.96 4.60 -17.19
N ASP A 303 -8.93 4.08 -16.57
CA ASP A 303 -8.53 4.55 -15.24
C ASP A 303 -7.76 5.87 -15.37
N PHE A 304 -6.96 5.99 -16.42
CA PHE A 304 -6.30 7.25 -16.77
C PHE A 304 -7.30 8.28 -17.33
N ASP A 305 -8.32 7.86 -18.09
CA ASP A 305 -9.37 8.78 -18.57
C ASP A 305 -10.10 9.44 -17.40
N ARG A 306 -10.41 8.68 -16.33
CA ARG A 306 -10.99 9.24 -15.11
C ARG A 306 -10.02 10.17 -14.39
N LEU A 307 -8.74 9.82 -14.34
CA LEU A 307 -7.70 10.66 -13.77
C LEU A 307 -7.55 11.97 -14.57
N ASN A 308 -7.51 11.90 -15.91
CA ASN A 308 -7.46 13.07 -16.79
C ASN A 308 -8.65 14.01 -16.51
N LYS A 309 -9.85 13.44 -16.50
CA LYS A 309 -11.08 14.23 -16.20
C LYS A 309 -11.02 14.89 -14.84
N ALA A 310 -10.55 14.18 -13.81
CA ALA A 310 -10.45 14.74 -12.46
C ALA A 310 -9.34 15.82 -12.36
N ALA A 311 -8.28 15.68 -13.14
CA ALA A 311 -7.19 16.65 -13.23
C ALA A 311 -7.52 17.88 -14.12
N GLY A 312 -8.63 17.86 -14.86
CA GLY A 312 -8.98 18.91 -15.81
C GLY A 312 -8.15 18.90 -17.09
N LEU A 313 -7.71 17.72 -17.51
CA LEU A 313 -6.90 17.46 -18.70
C LEU A 313 -7.74 16.92 -19.85
#